data_60e9da58e6bcf4c79a7ede2fa5b65955
#
_entry.id   60e9da58e6bcf4c79a7ede2fa5b65955
#
_cell.length_a   1.000
_cell.length_b   1.000
_cell.length_c   1.000
_cell.angle_alpha   90.00
_cell.angle_beta   90.00
_cell.angle_gamma   90.00
#
_symmetry.space_group_name_H-M   'P 1'
#
loop_
_entity.id
_entity.type
_entity.pdbx_description
1 polymer ?
#
loop_
_entity_poly.entity_id
_entity_poly.type
_entity_poly.pdbx_seq_one_letter_code
_entity_poly.pdbx_strand_id
1 'polypeptide(L)'
;MKYDVAHRRIWFKGEILDVNDAKINILAPTSQFGLNVFEGIPCYWNEEEKQLYAFRLDDHYDRLLRSAKLIQLDCPYTKEDFKKAFVDVIKANEYDENLSVRQTLFVDGFGSWGSDGPVDMFVAPIPRGKTSAEYNKKGLNVCVTSWRRISDETLSPRIKCGANYINSRVGQREALRNGYDTCIFLNEAGKVAEGPGSCFFIVKNGTIITPQLTDSVLESITRDTVIKIAKGKGIPVVERTIDRTELYTCDEAFLCGSAMEMTPVLSIDKYVIGDGD
;
A
#
# COMPACT_ATOMS: atom_id res chain seq x y z
N MET A 1 -14.75 -17.45 -3.23
CA MET A 1 -14.66 -16.27 -4.12
C MET A 1 -15.53 -16.54 -5.34
N LYS A 2 -16.23 -15.54 -5.86
CA LYS A 2 -17.10 -15.67 -7.04
C LYS A 2 -16.32 -15.98 -8.33
N TYR A 3 -15.08 -15.49 -8.42
CA TYR A 3 -14.23 -15.65 -9.60
C TYR A 3 -13.07 -16.63 -9.37
N ASP A 4 -12.74 -17.37 -10.41
CA ASP A 4 -11.55 -18.21 -10.41
C ASP A 4 -10.30 -17.34 -10.60
N VAL A 5 -9.72 -16.94 -9.46
CA VAL A 5 -8.52 -16.10 -9.45
C VAL A 5 -7.27 -16.84 -9.96
N ALA A 6 -7.33 -18.17 -10.11
CA ALA A 6 -6.24 -18.96 -10.65
C ALA A 6 -6.13 -18.83 -12.17
N HIS A 7 -7.20 -18.40 -12.85
CA HIS A 7 -7.26 -18.22 -14.30
C HIS A 7 -7.60 -16.78 -14.71
N ARG A 8 -7.23 -15.79 -13.86
CA ARG A 8 -7.44 -14.38 -14.22
C ARG A 8 -6.58 -13.98 -15.41
N ARG A 9 -7.15 -13.10 -16.25
CA ARG A 9 -6.37 -12.45 -17.31
C ARG A 9 -5.54 -11.33 -16.73
N ILE A 10 -4.29 -11.24 -17.13
CA ILE A 10 -3.39 -10.14 -16.76
C ILE A 10 -2.82 -9.50 -18.02
N TRP A 11 -2.46 -8.23 -17.92
CA TRP A 11 -1.61 -7.58 -18.91
C TRP A 11 -0.15 -7.85 -18.51
N PHE A 12 0.64 -8.38 -19.44
CA PHE A 12 2.03 -8.74 -19.21
C PHE A 12 2.85 -8.47 -20.47
N LYS A 13 3.81 -7.55 -20.39
CA LYS A 13 4.75 -7.26 -21.49
C LYS A 13 4.09 -6.95 -22.84
N GLY A 14 2.99 -6.21 -22.84
CA GLY A 14 2.28 -5.83 -24.06
C GLY A 14 1.09 -6.70 -24.43
N GLU A 15 0.88 -7.82 -23.76
CA GLU A 15 -0.15 -8.81 -24.10
C GLU A 15 -1.10 -9.09 -22.94
N ILE A 16 -2.34 -9.48 -23.26
CA ILE A 16 -3.31 -10.02 -22.30
C ILE A 16 -3.25 -11.55 -22.33
N LEU A 17 -2.85 -12.16 -21.22
CA LEU A 17 -2.75 -13.61 -21.10
C LEU A 17 -3.30 -14.13 -19.78
N ASP A 18 -3.41 -15.45 -19.66
CA ASP A 18 -3.73 -16.10 -18.40
C ASP A 18 -2.56 -15.91 -17.42
N VAL A 19 -2.88 -15.70 -16.14
CA VAL A 19 -1.86 -15.48 -15.10
C VAL A 19 -0.84 -16.63 -15.01
N ASN A 20 -1.24 -17.84 -15.34
CA ASN A 20 -0.35 -19.01 -15.31
C ASN A 20 0.67 -19.03 -16.47
N ASP A 21 0.42 -18.26 -17.52
CA ASP A 21 1.33 -18.12 -18.67
C ASP A 21 2.31 -16.96 -18.50
N ALA A 22 2.04 -16.05 -17.57
CA ALA A 22 2.93 -14.94 -17.25
C ALA A 22 4.16 -15.42 -16.46
N LYS A 23 5.27 -15.58 -17.15
CA LYS A 23 6.50 -16.13 -16.59
C LYS A 23 7.66 -15.17 -16.76
N ILE A 24 8.47 -15.05 -15.72
CA ILE A 24 9.76 -14.38 -15.76
C ILE A 24 10.88 -15.38 -15.52
N ASN A 25 12.08 -15.04 -15.98
CA ASN A 25 13.25 -15.87 -15.68
C ASN A 25 13.56 -15.78 -14.18
N ILE A 26 13.89 -16.93 -13.56
CA ILE A 26 14.26 -16.99 -12.15
C ILE A 26 15.53 -16.18 -11.85
N LEU A 27 16.40 -15.98 -12.85
CA LEU A 27 17.62 -15.16 -12.74
C LEU A 27 17.38 -13.69 -13.08
N ALA A 28 16.15 -13.28 -13.33
CA ALA A 28 15.83 -11.86 -13.51
C ALA A 28 16.13 -11.06 -12.23
N PRO A 29 16.63 -9.82 -12.34
CA PRO A 29 16.95 -8.99 -11.19
C PRO A 29 15.75 -8.75 -10.27
N THR A 30 14.55 -8.65 -10.82
CA THR A 30 13.32 -8.57 -10.02
C THR A 30 13.08 -9.79 -9.15
N SER A 31 13.40 -10.99 -9.67
CA SER A 31 13.23 -12.25 -8.92
C SER A 31 14.30 -12.43 -7.85
N GLN A 32 15.55 -12.11 -8.16
CA GLN A 32 16.67 -12.32 -7.26
C GLN A 32 16.83 -11.23 -6.19
N PHE A 33 16.58 -9.97 -6.56
CA PHE A 33 16.94 -8.79 -5.74
C PHE A 33 15.75 -7.89 -5.42
N GLY A 34 14.55 -8.21 -5.91
CA GLY A 34 13.36 -7.39 -5.69
C GLY A 34 13.37 -6.06 -6.45
N LEU A 35 14.07 -5.98 -7.60
CA LEU A 35 14.14 -4.78 -8.43
C LEU A 35 12.83 -4.55 -9.17
N ASN A 36 11.86 -4.03 -8.45
CA ASN A 36 10.55 -3.64 -8.96
C ASN A 36 9.95 -2.52 -8.13
N VAL A 37 9.08 -1.74 -8.75
CA VAL A 37 8.20 -0.78 -8.08
C VAL A 37 6.77 -1.06 -8.47
N PHE A 38 5.82 -0.80 -7.54
CA PHE A 38 4.45 -1.19 -7.79
C PHE A 38 3.42 -0.25 -7.18
N GLU A 39 2.22 -0.32 -7.72
CA GLU A 39 1.02 0.26 -7.14
C GLU A 39 -0.03 -0.81 -6.82
N GLY A 40 -0.88 -0.50 -5.86
CA GLY A 40 -2.13 -1.22 -5.59
C GLY A 40 -3.26 -0.21 -5.68
N ILE A 41 -3.95 -0.21 -6.82
CA ILE A 41 -4.94 0.80 -7.17
C ILE A 41 -6.32 0.27 -6.80
N PRO A 42 -7.03 0.88 -5.83
CA PRO A 42 -8.39 0.47 -5.51
C PRO A 42 -9.34 0.85 -6.62
N CYS A 43 -10.23 -0.08 -6.96
CA CYS A 43 -11.33 0.15 -7.88
C CYS A 43 -12.63 -0.25 -7.19
N TYR A 44 -13.60 0.64 -7.23
CA TYR A 44 -14.89 0.45 -6.58
C TYR A 44 -15.98 0.20 -7.62
N TRP A 45 -16.74 -0.87 -7.41
CA TRP A 45 -17.87 -1.22 -8.26
C TRP A 45 -19.08 -0.41 -7.86
N ASN A 46 -19.68 0.26 -8.83
CA ASN A 46 -20.98 0.90 -8.68
C ASN A 46 -22.05 -0.04 -9.26
N GLU A 47 -22.92 -0.55 -8.39
CA GLU A 47 -23.96 -1.52 -8.75
C GLU A 47 -25.07 -0.90 -9.61
N GLU A 48 -25.36 0.39 -9.44
CA GLU A 48 -26.40 1.09 -10.20
C GLU A 48 -25.93 1.39 -11.62
N GLU A 49 -24.73 1.87 -11.77
CA GLU A 49 -24.13 2.24 -13.06
C GLU A 49 -23.46 1.06 -13.79
N LYS A 50 -23.33 -0.10 -13.12
CA LYS A 50 -22.61 -1.28 -13.62
C LYS A 50 -21.21 -0.94 -14.10
N GLN A 51 -20.50 -0.16 -13.31
CA GLN A 51 -19.18 0.36 -13.66
C GLN A 51 -18.17 0.31 -12.52
N LEU A 52 -16.89 0.08 -12.86
CA LEU A 52 -15.75 0.20 -11.96
C LEU A 52 -15.16 1.60 -12.03
N TYR A 53 -14.88 2.18 -10.87
CA TYR A 53 -14.22 3.46 -10.71
C TYR A 53 -12.85 3.28 -10.07
N ALA A 54 -11.78 3.58 -10.80
CA ALA A 54 -10.43 3.59 -10.27
C ALA A 54 -10.20 4.83 -9.40
N PHE A 55 -9.79 4.63 -8.16
CA PHE A 55 -9.60 5.72 -7.22
C PHE A 55 -8.26 6.41 -7.45
N ARG A 56 -8.29 7.71 -7.78
CA ARG A 56 -7.13 8.60 -7.92
C ARG A 56 -6.01 8.01 -8.80
N LEU A 57 -6.37 7.46 -9.95
CA LEU A 57 -5.50 6.71 -10.85
C LEU A 57 -4.23 7.48 -11.24
N ASP A 58 -4.35 8.77 -11.57
CA ASP A 58 -3.21 9.59 -11.99
C ASP A 58 -2.19 9.82 -10.84
N ASP A 59 -2.67 9.98 -9.61
CA ASP A 59 -1.79 10.09 -8.44
C ASP A 59 -0.99 8.81 -8.20
N HIS A 60 -1.60 7.64 -8.44
CA HIS A 60 -0.91 6.35 -8.37
C HIS A 60 0.19 6.25 -9.43
N TYR A 61 -0.07 6.72 -10.65
CA TYR A 61 0.94 6.71 -11.72
C TYR A 61 2.08 7.70 -11.45
N ASP A 62 1.77 8.87 -10.91
CA ASP A 62 2.80 9.82 -10.48
C ASP A 62 3.71 9.20 -9.42
N ARG A 63 3.16 8.47 -8.46
CA ARG A 63 3.95 7.81 -7.43
C ARG A 63 4.74 6.60 -7.98
N LEU A 64 4.17 5.83 -8.90
CA LEU A 64 4.86 4.74 -9.59
C LEU A 64 6.11 5.24 -10.32
N LEU A 65 5.95 6.32 -11.11
CA LEU A 65 7.07 6.93 -11.84
C LEU A 65 8.12 7.55 -10.90
N ARG A 66 7.69 8.20 -9.79
CA ARG A 66 8.64 8.67 -8.77
C ARG A 66 9.42 7.52 -8.14
N SER A 67 8.74 6.42 -7.80
CA SER A 67 9.40 5.23 -7.26
C SER A 67 10.41 4.65 -8.25
N ALA A 68 10.04 4.52 -9.54
CA ALA A 68 10.94 4.07 -10.60
C ALA A 68 12.18 4.97 -10.73
N LYS A 69 11.96 6.30 -10.74
CA LYS A 69 13.05 7.29 -10.80
C LYS A 69 14.04 7.13 -9.63
N LEU A 70 13.53 6.93 -8.40
CA LEU A 70 14.36 6.87 -7.20
C LEU A 70 15.26 5.62 -7.14
N ILE A 71 14.82 4.49 -7.74
CA ILE A 71 15.67 3.29 -7.88
C ILE A 71 16.26 3.17 -9.29
N GLN A 72 16.24 4.25 -10.06
CA GLN A 72 16.87 4.37 -11.37
C GLN A 72 16.40 3.31 -12.39
N LEU A 73 15.11 2.97 -12.40
CA LEU A 73 14.51 2.16 -13.46
C LEU A 73 14.21 3.04 -14.68
N ASP A 74 14.80 2.70 -15.82
CA ASP A 74 14.51 3.35 -17.10
C ASP A 74 13.17 2.87 -17.66
N CYS A 75 12.08 3.53 -17.23
CA CYS A 75 10.73 3.14 -17.58
C CYS A 75 10.40 3.51 -19.03
N PRO A 76 10.14 2.52 -19.91
CA PRO A 76 9.83 2.80 -21.32
C PRO A 76 8.37 3.21 -21.55
N TYR A 77 7.51 3.18 -20.51
CA TYR A 77 6.07 3.41 -20.60
C TYR A 77 5.67 4.81 -20.19
N THR A 78 4.72 5.39 -20.91
CA THR A 78 4.03 6.64 -20.57
C THR A 78 2.85 6.39 -19.64
N LYS A 79 2.26 7.46 -19.08
CA LYS A 79 1.01 7.34 -18.30
C LYS A 79 -0.16 6.83 -19.16
N GLU A 80 -0.19 7.17 -20.42
CA GLU A 80 -1.18 6.69 -21.39
C GLU A 80 -1.06 5.18 -21.59
N ASP A 81 0.17 4.66 -21.68
CA ASP A 81 0.42 3.21 -21.76
C ASP A 81 -0.05 2.51 -20.48
N PHE A 82 0.21 3.12 -19.31
CA PHE A 82 -0.30 2.60 -18.03
C PHE A 82 -1.82 2.53 -18.01
N LYS A 83 -2.51 3.60 -18.43
CA LYS A 83 -3.98 3.66 -18.50
C LYS A 83 -4.53 2.63 -19.47
N LYS A 84 -3.91 2.54 -20.64
CA LYS A 84 -4.33 1.57 -21.66
C LYS A 84 -4.25 0.14 -21.13
N ALA A 85 -3.10 -0.27 -20.60
CA ALA A 85 -2.90 -1.59 -20.02
C ALA A 85 -3.88 -1.89 -18.89
N PHE A 86 -4.16 -0.89 -18.03
CA PHE A 86 -5.13 -0.98 -16.95
C PHE A 86 -6.55 -1.23 -17.46
N VAL A 87 -7.03 -0.42 -18.43
CA VAL A 87 -8.37 -0.56 -19.00
C VAL A 87 -8.51 -1.86 -19.75
N ASP A 88 -7.52 -2.25 -20.54
CA ASP A 88 -7.54 -3.47 -21.33
C ASP A 88 -7.68 -4.73 -20.43
N VAL A 89 -6.92 -4.79 -19.33
CA VAL A 89 -6.99 -5.93 -18.41
C VAL A 89 -8.29 -5.98 -17.60
N ILE A 90 -8.86 -4.83 -17.22
CA ILE A 90 -10.16 -4.78 -16.55
C ILE A 90 -11.25 -5.31 -17.48
N LYS A 91 -11.27 -4.85 -18.73
CA LYS A 91 -12.23 -5.32 -19.73
C LYS A 91 -12.10 -6.82 -20.04
N ALA A 92 -10.87 -7.34 -20.03
CA ALA A 92 -10.62 -8.76 -20.31
C ALA A 92 -11.11 -9.72 -19.22
N ASN A 93 -11.44 -9.22 -18.01
CA ASN A 93 -11.87 -10.03 -16.86
C ASN A 93 -13.35 -9.88 -16.50
N GLU A 94 -14.01 -8.85 -16.96
CA GLU A 94 -15.45 -8.58 -16.74
C GLU A 94 -15.90 -8.65 -15.26
N TYR A 95 -15.06 -8.16 -14.33
CA TYR A 95 -15.39 -8.16 -12.90
C TYR A 95 -16.51 -7.17 -12.57
N ASP A 96 -17.47 -7.58 -11.72
CA ASP A 96 -18.57 -6.80 -11.19
C ASP A 96 -18.48 -6.61 -9.65
N GLU A 97 -17.27 -6.47 -9.14
CA GLU A 97 -16.98 -6.27 -7.73
C GLU A 97 -15.77 -5.35 -7.52
N ASN A 98 -15.52 -4.93 -6.27
CA ASN A 98 -14.35 -4.12 -5.94
C ASN A 98 -13.05 -4.89 -6.25
N LEU A 99 -12.08 -4.17 -6.78
CA LEU A 99 -10.76 -4.71 -7.12
C LEU A 99 -9.65 -3.94 -6.43
N SER A 100 -8.53 -4.61 -6.25
CA SER A 100 -7.22 -3.99 -6.08
C SER A 100 -6.38 -4.34 -7.30
N VAL A 101 -6.07 -3.37 -8.14
CA VAL A 101 -5.27 -3.63 -9.33
C VAL A 101 -3.80 -3.43 -9.01
N ARG A 102 -3.02 -4.51 -9.11
CA ARG A 102 -1.57 -4.47 -8.99
C ARG A 102 -0.98 -4.06 -10.32
N GLN A 103 -0.27 -2.95 -10.37
CA GLN A 103 0.52 -2.52 -11.53
C GLN A 103 1.97 -2.38 -11.11
N THR A 104 2.86 -3.06 -11.80
CA THR A 104 4.26 -3.22 -11.39
C THR A 104 5.18 -3.01 -12.58
N LEU A 105 6.20 -2.15 -12.39
CA LEU A 105 7.36 -2.07 -13.25
C LEU A 105 8.46 -2.95 -12.63
N PHE A 106 9.13 -3.77 -13.44
CA PHE A 106 10.12 -4.72 -12.96
C PHE A 106 11.30 -4.85 -13.92
N VAL A 107 12.47 -5.12 -13.38
CA VAL A 107 13.65 -5.43 -14.21
C VAL A 107 13.62 -6.89 -14.61
N ASP A 108 13.53 -7.14 -15.91
CA ASP A 108 13.47 -8.46 -16.55
C ASP A 108 14.85 -8.89 -17.07
N GLY A 109 14.88 -9.98 -17.84
CA GLY A 109 16.10 -10.48 -18.46
C GLY A 109 17.06 -11.19 -17.51
N PHE A 110 18.33 -11.12 -17.83
CA PHE A 110 19.42 -11.67 -17.02
C PHE A 110 20.27 -10.51 -16.51
N GLY A 111 20.66 -10.57 -15.24
CA GLY A 111 21.54 -9.53 -14.72
C GLY A 111 21.76 -9.60 -13.22
N SER A 112 22.61 -8.69 -12.75
CA SER A 112 22.91 -8.50 -11.34
C SER A 112 21.99 -7.46 -10.71
N TRP A 113 22.17 -7.21 -9.42
CA TRP A 113 21.49 -6.13 -8.70
C TRP A 113 21.73 -4.72 -9.28
N GLY A 114 22.83 -4.53 -10.03
CA GLY A 114 23.16 -3.26 -10.71
C GLY A 114 22.70 -3.18 -12.17
N SER A 115 21.81 -4.07 -12.61
CA SER A 115 21.31 -4.04 -14.00
C SER A 115 20.28 -2.94 -14.22
N ASP A 116 20.43 -2.15 -15.29
CA ASP A 116 19.55 -1.03 -15.63
C ASP A 116 18.24 -1.48 -16.35
N GLY A 117 18.22 -2.69 -16.89
CA GLY A 117 17.08 -3.19 -17.66
C GLY A 117 17.34 -4.51 -18.34
N PRO A 118 16.45 -4.94 -19.24
CA PRO A 118 15.22 -4.24 -19.67
C PRO A 118 14.18 -4.08 -18.56
N VAL A 119 13.47 -2.97 -18.56
CA VAL A 119 12.32 -2.73 -17.68
C VAL A 119 11.03 -3.06 -18.42
N ASP A 120 10.19 -3.83 -17.77
CA ASP A 120 8.89 -4.21 -18.29
C ASP A 120 7.78 -4.04 -17.25
N MET A 121 6.53 -4.32 -17.63
CA MET A 121 5.35 -4.09 -16.79
C MET A 121 4.43 -5.30 -16.75
N PHE A 122 3.72 -5.46 -15.62
CA PHE A 122 2.49 -6.23 -15.57
C PHE A 122 1.37 -5.48 -14.85
N VAL A 123 0.12 -5.81 -15.21
CA VAL A 123 -1.08 -5.33 -14.54
C VAL A 123 -1.99 -6.51 -14.23
N ALA A 124 -2.32 -6.68 -12.96
CA ALA A 124 -3.12 -7.81 -12.49
C ALA A 124 -4.27 -7.35 -11.59
N PRO A 125 -5.53 -7.57 -11.97
CA PRO A 125 -6.68 -7.30 -11.11
C PRO A 125 -6.81 -8.37 -10.04
N ILE A 126 -7.11 -7.95 -8.81
CA ILE A 126 -7.30 -8.81 -7.64
C ILE A 126 -8.69 -8.53 -7.06
N PRO A 127 -9.65 -9.43 -7.20
CA PRO A 127 -10.99 -9.29 -6.63
C PRO A 127 -10.97 -9.13 -5.11
N ARG A 128 -11.81 -8.22 -4.59
CA ARG A 128 -11.92 -7.92 -3.16
C ARG A 128 -13.32 -8.15 -2.57
N GLY A 129 -14.29 -8.54 -3.41
CA GLY A 129 -15.69 -8.64 -3.02
C GLY A 129 -16.44 -7.29 -3.11
N LYS A 130 -17.76 -7.33 -2.88
CA LYS A 130 -18.64 -6.16 -3.00
C LYS A 130 -18.66 -5.24 -1.78
N THR A 131 -18.12 -5.67 -0.66
CA THR A 131 -18.10 -4.91 0.60
C THR A 131 -16.68 -4.70 1.11
N SER A 132 -16.49 -3.62 1.85
CA SER A 132 -15.24 -3.37 2.59
C SER A 132 -14.87 -4.56 3.47
N ALA A 133 -13.58 -4.80 3.64
CA ALA A 133 -13.06 -5.91 4.41
C ALA A 133 -13.66 -5.94 5.85
N GLU A 134 -13.89 -7.14 6.38
CA GLU A 134 -14.50 -7.32 7.72
C GLU A 134 -13.70 -6.66 8.85
N TYR A 135 -12.36 -6.53 8.70
CA TYR A 135 -11.53 -5.87 9.73
C TYR A 135 -11.87 -4.39 9.89
N ASN A 136 -12.43 -3.73 8.88
CA ASN A 136 -12.86 -2.34 8.99
C ASN A 136 -14.00 -2.17 10.01
N LYS A 137 -14.71 -3.27 10.30
CA LYS A 137 -15.83 -3.29 11.25
C LYS A 137 -15.44 -3.75 12.66
N LYS A 138 -14.39 -4.58 12.77
CA LYS A 138 -13.96 -5.15 14.06
C LYS A 138 -12.89 -4.34 14.77
N GLY A 139 -12.17 -3.48 14.04
CA GLY A 139 -10.96 -2.85 14.55
C GLY A 139 -9.81 -3.84 14.77
N LEU A 140 -8.65 -3.33 15.16
CA LEU A 140 -7.40 -4.07 15.28
C LEU A 140 -6.75 -3.90 16.65
N ASN A 141 -6.15 -4.99 17.15
CA ASN A 141 -5.23 -4.95 18.27
C ASN A 141 -3.81 -4.94 17.71
N VAL A 142 -3.05 -3.88 17.98
CA VAL A 142 -1.72 -3.68 17.39
C VAL A 142 -0.63 -3.61 18.45
N CYS A 143 0.62 -3.85 18.06
CA CYS A 143 1.77 -3.61 18.94
C CYS A 143 2.75 -2.65 18.30
N VAL A 144 3.58 -2.02 19.11
CA VAL A 144 4.79 -1.35 18.62
C VAL A 144 5.87 -2.41 18.45
N THR A 145 6.24 -2.71 17.20
CA THR A 145 7.26 -3.73 16.90
C THR A 145 8.65 -3.35 17.39
N SER A 146 9.49 -4.33 17.68
CA SER A 146 10.91 -4.12 18.01
C SER A 146 11.73 -3.65 16.81
N TRP A 147 11.25 -3.92 15.59
CA TRP A 147 11.90 -3.50 14.34
C TRP A 147 11.71 -2.00 14.08
N ARG A 148 12.71 -1.37 13.50
CA ARG A 148 12.62 0.02 13.04
C ARG A 148 12.15 0.09 11.61
N ARG A 149 11.40 1.15 11.28
CA ARG A 149 11.06 1.46 9.90
C ARG A 149 12.34 1.82 9.13
N ILE A 150 12.43 1.39 7.88
CA ILE A 150 13.50 1.83 6.98
C ILE A 150 13.57 3.35 6.94
N SER A 151 14.78 3.90 6.81
CA SER A 151 15.02 5.35 6.76
C SER A 151 15.36 5.82 5.35
N ASP A 152 15.22 7.11 5.12
CA ASP A 152 15.53 7.74 3.83
C ASP A 152 17.02 7.63 3.45
N GLU A 153 17.88 7.45 4.44
CA GLU A 153 19.35 7.27 4.27
C GLU A 153 19.75 5.83 3.93
N THR A 154 18.86 4.86 4.06
CA THR A 154 19.15 3.44 3.81
C THR A 154 18.40 2.93 2.58
N LEU A 155 17.09 2.80 2.69
CA LEU A 155 16.20 2.45 1.60
C LEU A 155 14.89 3.26 1.79
N SER A 156 14.76 4.35 1.06
CA SER A 156 13.74 5.36 1.33
C SER A 156 12.31 4.78 1.41
N PRO A 157 11.55 5.08 2.48
CA PRO A 157 10.15 4.70 2.59
C PRO A 157 9.26 5.35 1.50
N ARG A 158 9.76 6.40 0.82
CA ARG A 158 9.07 7.04 -0.31
C ARG A 158 8.99 6.17 -1.55
N ILE A 159 9.87 5.14 -1.63
CA ILE A 159 9.92 4.22 -2.76
C ILE A 159 8.96 3.06 -2.49
N LYS A 160 7.93 2.95 -3.30
CA LYS A 160 7.00 1.81 -3.20
C LYS A 160 7.53 0.63 -4.03
N CYS A 161 8.54 -0.06 -3.50
CA CYS A 161 9.20 -1.21 -4.13
C CYS A 161 9.02 -2.50 -3.33
N GLY A 162 9.18 -3.64 -3.98
CA GLY A 162 9.04 -4.95 -3.35
C GLY A 162 10.04 -5.18 -2.22
N ALA A 163 11.28 -4.73 -2.37
CA ALA A 163 12.33 -4.88 -1.37
C ALA A 163 11.97 -4.25 -0.01
N ASN A 164 11.31 -3.09 0.01
CA ASN A 164 10.87 -2.41 1.23
C ASN A 164 9.90 -3.25 2.08
N TYR A 165 9.15 -4.16 1.45
CA TYR A 165 8.17 -5.01 2.13
C TYR A 165 8.79 -6.14 2.95
N ILE A 166 10.09 -6.40 2.83
CA ILE A 166 10.79 -7.29 3.76
C ILE A 166 10.80 -6.67 5.16
N ASN A 167 11.06 -5.36 5.29
CA ASN A 167 10.95 -4.66 6.57
C ASN A 167 9.51 -4.74 7.13
N SER A 168 8.50 -4.50 6.29
CA SER A 168 7.09 -4.66 6.67
C SER A 168 6.78 -6.08 7.17
N ARG A 169 7.30 -7.10 6.46
CA ARG A 169 7.09 -8.52 6.79
C ARG A 169 7.65 -8.89 8.16
N VAL A 170 8.86 -8.46 8.52
CA VAL A 170 9.47 -8.85 9.80
C VAL A 170 8.69 -8.28 10.98
N GLY A 171 8.23 -7.01 10.92
CA GLY A 171 7.35 -6.43 11.95
C GLY A 171 5.99 -7.11 12.01
N GLN A 172 5.34 -7.37 10.87
CA GLN A 172 4.07 -8.09 10.83
C GLN A 172 4.18 -9.51 11.41
N ARG A 173 5.25 -10.24 11.09
CA ARG A 173 5.47 -11.59 11.63
C ARG A 173 5.75 -11.61 13.13
N GLU A 174 6.42 -10.56 13.65
CA GLU A 174 6.58 -10.36 15.10
C GLU A 174 5.22 -10.14 15.77
N ALA A 175 4.40 -9.22 15.24
CA ALA A 175 3.07 -8.93 15.76
C ALA A 175 2.21 -10.20 15.84
N LEU A 176 2.09 -10.94 14.74
CA LEU A 176 1.30 -12.18 14.69
C LEU A 176 1.79 -13.24 15.68
N ARG A 177 3.11 -13.42 15.83
CA ARG A 177 3.69 -14.35 16.79
C ARG A 177 3.37 -13.98 18.24
N ASN A 178 3.22 -12.67 18.51
CA ASN A 178 2.90 -12.13 19.83
C ASN A 178 1.38 -11.96 20.08
N GLY A 179 0.52 -12.45 19.16
CA GLY A 179 -0.93 -12.46 19.31
C GLY A 179 -1.62 -11.14 18.98
N TYR A 180 -0.98 -10.27 18.19
CA TYR A 180 -1.57 -9.05 17.67
C TYR A 180 -1.95 -9.20 16.19
N ASP A 181 -2.87 -8.36 15.71
CA ASP A 181 -3.32 -8.38 14.32
C ASP A 181 -2.28 -7.77 13.36
N THR A 182 -1.60 -6.70 13.81
CA THR A 182 -0.55 -6.00 13.06
C THR A 182 0.33 -5.18 14.01
N CYS A 183 1.23 -4.34 13.45
CA CYS A 183 2.13 -3.53 14.24
C CYS A 183 2.21 -2.08 13.76
N ILE A 184 2.81 -1.24 14.60
CA ILE A 184 3.27 0.11 14.32
C ILE A 184 4.79 0.10 14.39
N PHE A 185 5.46 0.66 13.40
CA PHE A 185 6.90 0.89 13.44
C PHE A 185 7.23 2.24 14.06
N LEU A 186 8.33 2.28 14.77
CA LEU A 186 9.01 3.53 15.09
C LEU A 186 10.16 3.74 14.08
N ASN A 187 10.48 5.01 13.80
CA ASN A 187 11.67 5.36 13.03
C ASN A 187 12.96 5.25 13.87
N GLU A 188 14.10 5.57 13.31
CA GLU A 188 15.41 5.51 13.99
C GLU A 188 15.49 6.40 15.22
N ALA A 189 14.82 7.56 15.20
CA ALA A 189 14.72 8.49 16.34
C ALA A 189 13.72 8.03 17.41
N GLY A 190 13.12 6.84 17.26
CA GLY A 190 12.14 6.32 18.22
C GLY A 190 10.76 6.98 18.13
N LYS A 191 10.49 7.72 17.06
CA LYS A 191 9.19 8.37 16.81
C LYS A 191 8.30 7.43 15.98
N VAL A 192 6.99 7.62 16.10
CA VAL A 192 6.00 6.84 15.35
C VAL A 192 6.16 7.09 13.85
N ALA A 193 6.21 6.01 13.07
CA ALA A 193 6.27 6.05 11.62
C ALA A 193 4.91 5.57 11.03
N GLU A 194 4.81 4.33 10.67
CA GLU A 194 3.62 3.76 10.00
C GLU A 194 3.45 2.28 10.30
N GLY A 195 2.34 1.69 9.85
CA GLY A 195 2.14 0.24 9.87
C GLY A 195 2.89 -0.48 8.73
N PRO A 196 2.84 -1.83 8.66
CA PRO A 196 3.56 -2.61 7.65
C PRO A 196 3.21 -2.29 6.18
N GLY A 197 2.02 -1.77 5.95
CA GLY A 197 1.55 -1.38 4.60
C GLY A 197 0.46 -0.32 4.65
N SER A 198 0.42 0.48 5.73
CA SER A 198 -0.62 1.46 6.02
C SER A 198 -0.05 2.64 6.80
N CYS A 199 -0.57 3.83 6.56
CA CYS A 199 -0.26 5.01 7.37
C CYS A 199 -1.05 4.99 8.67
N PHE A 200 -0.54 5.70 9.69
CA PHE A 200 -1.09 5.71 11.02
C PHE A 200 -1.58 7.11 11.42
N PHE A 201 -2.68 7.15 12.15
CA PHE A 201 -3.30 8.36 12.68
C PHE A 201 -3.73 8.13 14.13
N ILE A 202 -3.67 9.19 14.93
CA ILE A 202 -4.34 9.29 16.23
C ILE A 202 -5.30 10.47 16.24
N VAL A 203 -6.31 10.42 17.10
CA VAL A 203 -7.14 11.57 17.45
C VAL A 203 -6.84 11.95 18.90
N LYS A 204 -6.67 13.23 19.16
CA LYS A 204 -6.49 13.78 20.49
C LYS A 204 -7.20 15.12 20.62
N ASN A 205 -8.10 15.23 21.59
CA ASN A 205 -8.90 16.45 21.84
C ASN A 205 -9.56 17.00 20.56
N GLY A 206 -10.18 16.10 19.77
CA GLY A 206 -10.86 16.44 18.52
C GLY A 206 -9.95 16.80 17.34
N THR A 207 -8.64 16.64 17.47
CA THR A 207 -7.66 16.89 16.41
C THR A 207 -7.09 15.58 15.88
N ILE A 208 -7.14 15.39 14.56
CA ILE A 208 -6.48 14.28 13.87
C ILE A 208 -4.99 14.60 13.75
N ILE A 209 -4.14 13.68 14.18
CA ILE A 209 -2.68 13.84 14.16
C ILE A 209 -2.08 12.63 13.42
N THR A 210 -1.13 12.89 12.52
CA THR A 210 -0.43 11.84 11.77
C THR A 210 1.07 12.18 11.68
N PRO A 211 1.96 11.15 11.67
CA PRO A 211 3.38 11.40 11.46
C PRO A 211 3.62 12.18 10.18
N GLN A 212 4.55 13.12 10.20
CA GLN A 212 4.97 13.85 9.02
C GLN A 212 5.75 12.93 8.07
N LEU A 213 5.83 13.29 6.79
CA LEU A 213 6.47 12.44 5.77
C LEU A 213 7.96 12.16 6.05
N THR A 214 8.63 13.03 6.81
CA THR A 214 10.03 12.85 7.23
C THR A 214 10.21 11.85 8.40
N ASP A 215 9.11 11.38 9.00
CA ASP A 215 9.15 10.35 10.04
C ASP A 215 9.17 8.91 9.47
N SER A 216 9.79 8.71 8.31
CA SER A 216 9.89 7.41 7.62
C SER A 216 8.55 6.84 7.15
N VAL A 217 7.70 7.68 6.59
CA VAL A 217 6.35 7.35 6.11
C VAL A 217 6.29 7.40 4.58
N LEU A 218 5.58 6.42 3.98
CA LEU A 218 5.24 6.46 2.57
C LEU A 218 4.31 7.66 2.27
N GLU A 219 4.52 8.34 1.15
CA GLU A 219 3.61 9.35 0.61
C GLU A 219 2.29 8.69 0.12
N SER A 220 1.43 8.34 1.07
CA SER A 220 0.22 7.58 0.81
C SER A 220 -0.90 8.45 0.23
N ILE A 221 -1.50 7.98 -0.87
CA ILE A 221 -2.64 8.62 -1.52
C ILE A 221 -3.88 8.55 -0.60
N THR A 222 -4.06 7.45 0.12
CA THR A 222 -5.16 7.32 1.10
C THR A 222 -4.96 8.29 2.27
N ARG A 223 -3.74 8.42 2.80
CA ARG A 223 -3.41 9.40 3.85
C ARG A 223 -3.74 10.82 3.41
N ASP A 224 -3.31 11.24 2.22
CA ASP A 224 -3.61 12.54 1.64
C ASP A 224 -5.13 12.75 1.48
N THR A 225 -5.85 11.73 1.07
CA THR A 225 -7.32 11.77 0.95
C THR A 225 -7.99 11.98 2.31
N VAL A 226 -7.58 11.26 3.35
CA VAL A 226 -8.11 11.41 4.71
C VAL A 226 -7.88 12.84 5.20
N ILE A 227 -6.68 13.37 5.03
CA ILE A 227 -6.33 14.76 5.41
C ILE A 227 -7.23 15.78 4.67
N LYS A 228 -7.40 15.62 3.37
CA LYS A 228 -8.24 16.51 2.55
C LYS A 228 -9.72 16.47 2.97
N ILE A 229 -10.26 15.27 3.20
CA ILE A 229 -11.65 15.10 3.64
C ILE A 229 -11.85 15.71 5.03
N ALA A 230 -10.96 15.45 5.98
CA ALA A 230 -11.05 15.99 7.33
C ALA A 230 -11.02 17.53 7.33
N LYS A 231 -10.05 18.12 6.62
CA LYS A 231 -9.97 19.58 6.45
C LYS A 231 -11.22 20.15 5.78
N GLY A 232 -11.75 19.49 4.75
CA GLY A 232 -12.99 19.90 4.07
C GLY A 232 -14.24 19.83 4.96
N LYS A 233 -14.22 19.02 6.01
CA LYS A 233 -15.27 18.91 7.03
C LYS A 233 -15.02 19.82 8.25
N GLY A 234 -13.98 20.63 8.26
CA GLY A 234 -13.63 21.50 9.38
C GLY A 234 -13.00 20.76 10.57
N ILE A 235 -12.58 19.50 10.41
CA ILE A 235 -11.88 18.74 11.44
C ILE A 235 -10.40 19.14 11.41
N PRO A 236 -9.83 19.60 12.55
CA PRO A 236 -8.41 19.97 12.62
C PRO A 236 -7.50 18.77 12.29
N VAL A 237 -6.50 18.99 11.44
CA VAL A 237 -5.49 17.97 11.12
C VAL A 237 -4.10 18.55 11.29
N VAL A 238 -3.25 17.85 12.03
CA VAL A 238 -1.85 18.22 12.27
C VAL A 238 -0.93 17.10 11.81
N GLU A 239 0.00 17.44 10.93
CA GLU A 239 1.10 16.57 10.49
C GLU A 239 2.32 16.91 11.35
N ARG A 240 2.69 16.05 12.28
CA ARG A 240 3.84 16.23 13.18
C ARG A 240 4.41 14.90 13.65
N THR A 241 5.60 14.95 14.18
CA THR A 241 6.18 13.84 14.93
C THR A 241 5.29 13.46 16.13
N ILE A 242 5.15 12.14 16.35
CA ILE A 242 4.38 11.54 17.44
C ILE A 242 5.33 10.70 18.30
N ASP A 243 5.29 10.93 19.62
CA ASP A 243 6.02 10.12 20.59
C ASP A 243 5.30 8.78 20.84
N ARG A 244 6.08 7.72 21.15
CA ARG A 244 5.52 6.41 21.45
C ARG A 244 4.46 6.46 22.56
N THR A 245 4.68 7.24 23.60
CA THR A 245 3.76 7.31 24.74
C THR A 245 2.45 8.00 24.42
N GLU A 246 2.39 8.85 23.39
CA GLU A 246 1.15 9.45 22.92
C GLU A 246 0.17 8.39 22.39
N LEU A 247 0.69 7.26 21.89
CA LEU A 247 -0.12 6.14 21.42
C LEU A 247 -1.04 5.56 22.49
N TYR A 248 -0.61 5.60 23.76
CA TYR A 248 -1.34 5.01 24.88
C TYR A 248 -2.34 5.96 25.53
N THR A 249 -2.36 7.21 25.11
CA THR A 249 -3.17 8.28 25.71
C THR A 249 -4.02 9.04 24.69
N CYS A 250 -4.04 8.59 23.43
CA CYS A 250 -4.91 9.16 22.42
C CYS A 250 -6.36 8.73 22.63
N ASP A 251 -7.29 9.52 22.08
CA ASP A 251 -8.73 9.29 22.22
C ASP A 251 -9.19 8.24 21.22
N GLU A 252 -8.61 8.26 19.99
CA GLU A 252 -8.84 7.27 18.94
C GLU A 252 -7.54 7.03 18.16
N ALA A 253 -7.47 5.88 17.48
CA ALA A 253 -6.40 5.58 16.52
C ALA A 253 -6.92 4.77 15.34
N PHE A 254 -6.31 4.95 14.16
CA PHE A 254 -6.65 4.16 12.99
C PHE A 254 -5.48 4.03 12.01
N LEU A 255 -5.54 2.99 11.21
CA LEU A 255 -4.65 2.75 10.08
C LEU A 255 -5.39 3.07 8.78
N CYS A 256 -4.67 3.53 7.75
CA CYS A 256 -5.25 3.71 6.43
C CYS A 256 -4.30 3.32 5.30
N GLY A 257 -4.88 2.84 4.19
CA GLY A 257 -4.14 2.47 2.98
C GLY A 257 -5.05 1.88 1.91
N SER A 258 -4.58 1.77 0.68
CA SER A 258 -5.39 1.26 -0.45
C SER A 258 -5.95 -0.14 -0.21
N ALA A 259 -5.24 -1.00 0.54
CA ALA A 259 -5.70 -2.34 0.86
C ALA A 259 -6.56 -2.39 2.14
N MET A 260 -6.23 -1.60 3.16
CA MET A 260 -6.93 -1.59 4.45
C MET A 260 -8.08 -0.60 4.49
N GLU A 261 -8.15 0.34 3.53
CA GLU A 261 -9.05 1.49 3.58
C GLU A 261 -8.83 2.30 4.87
N MET A 262 -9.83 2.51 5.70
CA MET A 262 -9.70 3.04 7.05
C MET A 262 -10.09 1.97 8.05
N THR A 263 -9.20 1.61 8.96
CA THR A 263 -9.42 0.53 9.93
C THR A 263 -9.10 1.04 11.33
N PRO A 264 -10.06 1.04 12.27
CA PRO A 264 -9.84 1.49 13.64
C PRO A 264 -8.86 0.58 14.39
N VAL A 265 -8.15 1.17 15.35
CA VAL A 265 -7.25 0.48 16.28
C VAL A 265 -7.85 0.54 17.68
N LEU A 266 -8.17 -0.63 18.24
CA LEU A 266 -8.84 -0.75 19.54
C LEU A 266 -7.84 -0.79 20.72
N SER A 267 -6.66 -1.34 20.47
CA SER A 267 -5.60 -1.37 21.49
C SER A 267 -4.20 -1.30 20.88
N ILE A 268 -3.25 -0.74 21.63
CA ILE A 268 -1.83 -0.67 21.27
C ILE A 268 -1.01 -1.21 22.45
N ASP A 269 -0.19 -2.24 22.23
CA ASP A 269 0.58 -2.91 23.29
C ASP A 269 -0.30 -3.32 24.49
N LYS A 270 -1.56 -3.75 24.23
CA LYS A 270 -2.62 -4.09 25.20
C LYS A 270 -3.20 -2.90 25.99
N TYR A 271 -2.77 -1.66 25.73
CA TYR A 271 -3.47 -0.48 26.22
C TYR A 271 -4.70 -0.25 25.35
N VAL A 272 -5.87 -0.24 25.94
CA VAL A 272 -7.14 0.07 25.27
C VAL A 272 -7.11 1.54 24.83
N ILE A 273 -7.56 1.81 23.62
CA ILE A 273 -7.65 3.15 23.03
C ILE A 273 -9.11 3.62 23.11
N GLY A 274 -9.33 4.82 23.63
CA GLY A 274 -10.69 5.32 23.86
C GLY A 274 -11.46 4.44 24.85
N ASP A 275 -12.67 4.07 24.47
CA ASP A 275 -13.55 3.15 25.22
C ASP A 275 -13.40 1.68 24.76
N GLY A 276 -12.61 1.43 23.72
CA GLY A 276 -12.33 0.09 23.18
C GLY A 276 -13.39 -0.45 22.21
N ASP A 277 -14.30 0.42 21.76
CA ASP A 277 -15.36 0.11 20.79
C ASP A 277 -15.07 0.64 19.37
#